data_11362b9c78d9e89dbdae0a1e5dcd6f2f
#
_entry.id   11362b9c78d9e89dbdae0a1e5dcd6f2f
#
_cell.length_a   1.000
_cell.length_b   1.000
_cell.length_c   1.000
_cell.angle_alpha   90.00
_cell.angle_beta   90.00
_cell.angle_gamma   90.00
#
_symmetry.space_group_name_H-M   'P 1'
#
loop_
_entity.id
_entity.type
_entity.pdbx_description
1 polymer ?
#
loop_
_entity_poly.entity_id
_entity_poly.type
_entity_poly.pdbx_seq_one_letter_code
_entity_poly.pdbx_strand_id
1 'polypeptide(L)'
;CYFGEGGWCDSWYTSIHPEKGKYTWEDIEKIYDDNPHVHEMMLTGGSPSMHADLVNEIMLFANQRGIFVTMETEGSHSIQTDIPIDLISLSPKFSNSVPVVGVKTPMGKVVDEKFVDIHNRMRLNLDIIEELISYHNDYHFKPVWDGTEGNLAEIELFRVQLKIPKDKTYIMPAGDNRETLIEMYPKVFELCAREGYRMTGRDHIIAFDTEREV
;
A
#
# COMPACT_ATOMS: atom_id res chain seq x y z
N CYS A 1 0.48 6.60 8.57
CA CYS A 1 0.37 5.35 9.34
C CYS A 1 0.31 5.64 10.83
N TYR A 2 -0.61 5.01 11.54
CA TYR A 2 -0.78 5.14 12.98
C TYR A 2 0.31 4.36 13.73
N PHE A 3 1.04 5.01 14.66
CA PHE A 3 2.19 4.43 15.39
C PHE A 3 2.02 4.46 16.90
N GLY A 4 0.81 4.49 17.39
CA GLY A 4 0.54 4.44 18.81
C GLY A 4 0.25 3.03 19.33
N GLU A 5 -0.10 2.96 20.61
CA GLU A 5 -0.69 1.76 21.19
C GLU A 5 -1.94 1.41 20.38
N GLY A 6 -2.00 0.19 19.85
CA GLY A 6 -3.03 -0.25 18.90
C GLY A 6 -2.81 0.20 17.45
N GLY A 7 -1.67 0.78 17.12
CA GLY A 7 -1.28 1.06 15.73
C GLY A 7 -1.10 -0.20 14.90
N TRP A 8 -1.27 -0.07 13.57
CA TRP A 8 -1.29 -1.21 12.66
C TRP A 8 -0.34 -1.06 11.45
N CYS A 9 0.63 -0.14 11.51
CA CYS A 9 1.63 0.00 10.45
C CYS A 9 2.79 -0.99 10.64
N ASP A 10 2.88 -1.94 9.75
CA ASP A 10 3.96 -2.92 9.66
C ASP A 10 5.19 -2.45 8.86
N SER A 11 5.04 -1.37 8.07
CA SER A 11 6.04 -0.92 7.08
C SER A 11 6.74 0.39 7.49
N TRP A 12 6.82 0.71 8.78
CA TRP A 12 7.45 1.94 9.26
C TRP A 12 8.93 2.06 8.88
N TYR A 13 9.64 0.94 8.74
CA TYR A 13 11.05 0.85 8.38
C TYR A 13 11.35 1.09 6.89
N THR A 14 10.32 1.21 6.06
CA THR A 14 10.47 1.59 4.65
C THR A 14 10.00 3.01 4.36
N SER A 15 9.35 3.67 5.32
CA SER A 15 8.72 4.99 5.13
C SER A 15 9.26 6.06 6.07
N ILE A 16 9.02 5.93 7.39
CA ILE A 16 9.35 6.96 8.36
C ILE A 16 10.81 6.89 8.80
N HIS A 17 11.34 5.68 8.91
CA HIS A 17 12.73 5.39 9.24
C HIS A 17 13.31 4.43 8.18
N PRO A 18 13.49 4.90 6.93
CA PRO A 18 13.90 4.03 5.84
C PRO A 18 15.27 3.42 6.11
N GLU A 19 15.32 2.11 6.06
CA GLU A 19 16.56 1.36 6.13
C GLU A 19 17.27 1.41 4.76
N LYS A 20 18.61 1.32 4.78
CA LYS A 20 19.40 1.34 3.55
C LYS A 20 19.18 0.06 2.75
N GLY A 21 18.99 0.19 1.45
CA GLY A 21 18.88 -0.95 0.54
C GLY A 21 20.12 -1.86 0.55
N LYS A 22 19.91 -3.15 0.32
CA LYS A 22 20.92 -4.20 0.36
C LYS A 22 21.34 -4.66 -1.04
N TYR A 23 20.48 -4.49 -2.04
CA TYR A 23 20.66 -5.02 -3.39
C TYR A 23 21.06 -3.92 -4.38
N THR A 24 21.93 -4.28 -5.33
CA THR A 24 22.25 -3.49 -6.50
C THR A 24 21.30 -3.84 -7.65
N TRP A 25 21.37 -3.08 -8.75
CA TRP A 25 20.63 -3.39 -9.95
C TRP A 25 21.05 -4.74 -10.56
N GLU A 26 22.35 -5.00 -10.58
CA GLU A 26 22.92 -6.25 -11.06
C GLU A 26 22.45 -7.47 -10.24
N ASP A 27 22.24 -7.29 -8.93
CA ASP A 27 21.66 -8.34 -8.09
C ASP A 27 20.21 -8.65 -8.50
N ILE A 28 19.43 -7.63 -8.82
CA ILE A 28 18.05 -7.77 -9.28
C ILE A 28 17.99 -8.48 -10.63
N GLU A 29 18.81 -8.05 -11.59
CA GLU A 29 18.91 -8.70 -12.90
C GLU A 29 19.26 -10.18 -12.76
N LYS A 30 20.27 -10.49 -11.92
CA LYS A 30 20.69 -11.86 -11.66
C LYS A 30 19.58 -12.71 -11.03
N ILE A 31 18.75 -12.15 -10.14
CA ILE A 31 17.61 -12.88 -9.56
C ILE A 31 16.67 -13.36 -10.65
N TYR A 32 16.33 -12.50 -11.64
CA TYR A 32 15.46 -12.87 -12.74
C TYR A 32 16.13 -13.81 -13.75
N ASP A 33 17.43 -13.67 -13.99
CA ASP A 33 18.20 -14.58 -14.86
C ASP A 33 18.27 -16.00 -14.26
N ASP A 34 18.48 -16.10 -12.95
CA ASP A 34 18.53 -17.38 -12.24
C ASP A 34 17.14 -18.02 -12.04
N ASN A 35 16.07 -17.24 -12.18
CA ASN A 35 14.67 -17.67 -11.97
C ASN A 35 13.76 -17.35 -13.16
N PRO A 36 13.99 -17.94 -14.34
CA PRO A 36 13.26 -17.59 -15.58
C PRO A 36 11.76 -17.94 -15.56
N HIS A 37 11.28 -18.61 -14.51
CA HIS A 37 9.87 -18.90 -14.28
C HIS A 37 9.15 -17.79 -13.50
N VAL A 38 9.88 -16.79 -12.99
CA VAL A 38 9.29 -15.64 -12.29
C VAL A 38 8.94 -14.57 -13.33
N HIS A 39 7.65 -14.25 -13.44
CA HIS A 39 7.09 -13.32 -14.41
C HIS A 39 6.40 -12.12 -13.78
N GLU A 40 6.54 -11.92 -12.49
CA GLU A 40 5.95 -10.80 -11.75
C GLU A 40 7.01 -10.06 -10.93
N MET A 41 6.86 -8.75 -10.84
CA MET A 41 7.66 -7.87 -9.98
C MET A 41 6.72 -6.97 -9.19
N MET A 42 6.91 -6.91 -7.87
CA MET A 42 6.16 -6.00 -7.02
C MET A 42 7.07 -4.89 -6.50
N LEU A 43 6.75 -3.65 -6.85
CA LEU A 43 7.39 -2.45 -6.31
C LEU A 43 6.61 -2.04 -5.06
N THR A 44 7.24 -2.14 -3.92
CA THR A 44 6.62 -1.87 -2.62
C THR A 44 7.62 -1.20 -1.67
N GLY A 45 7.24 -1.04 -0.41
CA GLY A 45 8.03 -0.33 0.58
C GLY A 45 7.64 1.15 0.60
N GLY A 46 8.18 2.03 1.33
CA GLY A 46 7.88 3.45 1.44
C GLY A 46 6.79 4.00 0.49
N SER A 47 7.20 4.74 -0.51
CA SER A 47 6.35 5.19 -1.62
C SER A 47 7.14 5.10 -2.92
N PRO A 48 7.02 4.03 -3.73
CA PRO A 48 7.75 3.89 -4.99
C PRO A 48 7.55 5.05 -5.96
N SER A 49 6.36 5.67 -5.95
CA SER A 49 6.04 6.84 -6.78
C SER A 49 6.93 8.08 -6.52
N MET A 50 7.68 8.11 -5.42
CA MET A 50 8.70 9.15 -5.17
C MET A 50 9.98 8.98 -5.99
N HIS A 51 10.17 7.83 -6.66
CA HIS A 51 11.39 7.43 -7.35
C HIS A 51 11.13 7.19 -8.85
N ALA A 52 10.52 8.17 -9.52
CA ALA A 52 10.03 8.05 -10.90
C ALA A 52 11.09 7.55 -11.88
N ASP A 53 12.32 8.07 -11.81
CA ASP A 53 13.41 7.65 -12.71
C ASP A 53 13.73 6.15 -12.54
N LEU A 54 13.85 5.70 -11.29
CA LEU A 54 14.12 4.29 -10.99
C LEU A 54 12.94 3.39 -11.43
N VAL A 55 11.71 3.82 -11.18
CA VAL A 55 10.53 3.05 -11.63
C VAL A 55 10.49 2.98 -13.14
N ASN A 56 10.85 4.05 -13.86
CA ASN A 56 10.92 4.04 -15.31
C ASN A 56 11.98 3.05 -15.84
N GLU A 57 13.17 3.00 -15.23
CA GLU A 57 14.21 2.02 -15.56
C GLU A 57 13.70 0.59 -15.32
N ILE A 58 13.01 0.35 -14.21
CA ILE A 58 12.38 -0.94 -13.90
C ILE A 58 11.35 -1.32 -14.95
N MET A 59 10.48 -0.39 -15.37
CA MET A 59 9.48 -0.65 -16.40
C MET A 59 10.09 -1.01 -17.75
N LEU A 60 11.20 -0.36 -18.13
CA LEU A 60 11.94 -0.70 -19.37
C LEU A 60 12.53 -2.11 -19.28
N PHE A 61 13.17 -2.45 -18.16
CA PHE A 61 13.70 -3.80 -17.90
C PHE A 61 12.61 -4.87 -17.93
N ALA A 62 11.51 -4.64 -17.21
CA ALA A 62 10.40 -5.58 -17.12
C ALA A 62 9.73 -5.83 -18.48
N ASN A 63 9.50 -4.77 -19.25
CA ASN A 63 8.90 -4.86 -20.58
C ASN A 63 9.77 -5.69 -21.56
N GLN A 64 11.10 -5.53 -21.52
CA GLN A 64 12.02 -6.30 -22.36
C GLN A 64 11.98 -7.81 -22.05
N ARG A 65 11.63 -8.18 -20.82
CA ARG A 65 11.60 -9.56 -20.32
C ARG A 65 10.20 -10.15 -20.21
N GLY A 66 9.16 -9.38 -20.50
CA GLY A 66 7.76 -9.82 -20.35
C GLY A 66 7.38 -10.04 -18.88
N ILE A 67 7.94 -9.25 -17.96
CA ILE A 67 7.64 -9.29 -16.54
C ILE A 67 6.48 -8.34 -16.27
N PHE A 68 5.43 -8.83 -15.59
CA PHE A 68 4.29 -8.04 -15.12
C PHE A 68 4.68 -7.24 -13.88
N VAL A 69 4.44 -5.94 -13.86
CA VAL A 69 4.81 -5.05 -12.76
C VAL A 69 3.59 -4.56 -12.00
N THR A 70 3.56 -4.86 -10.71
CA THR A 70 2.63 -4.27 -9.74
C THR A 70 3.34 -3.22 -8.90
N MET A 71 2.78 -2.01 -8.80
CA MET A 71 3.29 -0.97 -7.89
C MET A 71 2.30 -0.71 -6.76
N GLU A 72 2.73 -0.89 -5.52
CA GLU A 72 1.99 -0.47 -4.34
C GLU A 72 2.23 1.01 -4.04
N THR A 73 1.17 1.78 -3.88
CA THR A 73 1.25 3.20 -3.54
C THR A 73 0.09 3.63 -2.66
N GLU A 74 0.34 4.62 -1.81
CA GLU A 74 -0.71 5.29 -1.03
C GLU A 74 -1.39 6.44 -1.79
N GLY A 75 -0.89 6.78 -2.99
CA GLY A 75 -1.48 7.83 -3.83
C GLY A 75 -1.12 9.26 -3.42
N SER A 76 0.01 9.47 -2.74
CA SER A 76 0.46 10.83 -2.35
C SER A 76 1.28 11.53 -3.43
N HIS A 77 1.83 10.79 -4.39
CA HIS A 77 2.66 11.29 -5.48
C HIS A 77 2.19 10.71 -6.82
N SER A 78 2.10 11.56 -7.81
CA SER A 78 1.91 11.16 -9.20
C SER A 78 3.19 10.54 -9.76
N ILE A 79 3.02 9.60 -10.67
CA ILE A 79 4.11 9.02 -11.44
C ILE A 79 3.64 8.73 -12.86
N GLN A 80 4.41 9.14 -13.84
CA GLN A 80 4.24 8.79 -15.24
C GLN A 80 5.55 8.17 -15.72
N THR A 81 5.45 7.03 -16.38
CA THR A 81 6.56 6.25 -16.92
C THR A 81 6.40 6.11 -18.42
N ASP A 82 7.50 5.91 -19.17
CA ASP A 82 7.45 5.74 -20.62
C ASP A 82 6.58 4.55 -21.06
N ILE A 83 6.55 3.52 -20.20
CA ILE A 83 5.68 2.34 -20.34
C ILE A 83 4.74 2.32 -19.14
N PRO A 84 3.41 2.40 -19.31
CA PRO A 84 2.47 2.36 -18.19
C PRO A 84 2.66 1.10 -17.34
N ILE A 85 2.59 1.28 -16.01
CA ILE A 85 2.67 0.17 -15.05
C ILE A 85 1.46 -0.74 -15.24
N ASP A 86 1.66 -2.05 -15.16
CA ASP A 86 0.60 -3.03 -15.44
C ASP A 86 -0.51 -2.99 -14.40
N LEU A 87 -0.16 -2.85 -13.12
CA LEU A 87 -1.15 -2.79 -12.03
C LEU A 87 -0.74 -1.81 -10.94
N ILE A 88 -1.60 -0.84 -10.65
CA ILE A 88 -1.49 0.02 -9.47
C ILE A 88 -2.27 -0.59 -8.30
N SER A 89 -1.56 -1.00 -7.28
CA SER A 89 -2.13 -1.47 -6.00
C SER A 89 -2.26 -0.25 -5.07
N LEU A 90 -3.40 0.45 -5.18
CA LEU A 90 -3.65 1.72 -4.51
C LEU A 90 -4.19 1.53 -3.10
N SER A 91 -3.46 2.00 -2.09
CA SER A 91 -3.83 1.90 -0.67
C SER A 91 -3.86 3.28 0.01
N PRO A 92 -4.84 4.15 -0.27
CA PRO A 92 -4.94 5.47 0.33
C PRO A 92 -5.07 5.40 1.85
N LYS A 93 -4.59 6.43 2.53
CA LYS A 93 -4.57 6.48 3.99
C LYS A 93 -5.76 7.28 4.50
N PHE A 94 -6.77 6.59 5.05
CA PHE A 94 -7.98 7.17 5.62
C PHE A 94 -7.75 7.76 7.03
N SER A 95 -8.79 8.31 7.64
CA SER A 95 -8.71 8.98 8.96
C SER A 95 -8.17 8.08 10.06
N ASN A 96 -8.43 6.77 9.97
CA ASN A 96 -7.93 5.76 10.88
C ASN A 96 -6.40 5.56 10.83
N SER A 97 -5.72 6.15 9.85
CA SER A 97 -4.25 6.09 9.69
C SER A 97 -3.52 7.30 10.26
N VAL A 98 -4.26 8.31 10.76
CA VAL A 98 -3.66 9.57 11.21
C VAL A 98 -2.85 9.35 12.50
N PRO A 99 -1.56 9.72 12.51
CA PRO A 99 -0.73 9.58 13.71
C PRO A 99 -1.24 10.46 14.87
N VAL A 100 -1.07 10.00 16.09
CA VAL A 100 -1.49 10.72 17.29
C VAL A 100 -0.32 11.54 17.86
N VAL A 101 -0.55 12.84 18.06
CA VAL A 101 0.45 13.75 18.67
C VAL A 101 0.86 13.25 20.05
N GLY A 102 2.15 13.29 20.34
CA GLY A 102 2.73 12.84 21.62
C GLY A 102 3.07 11.35 21.69
N VAL A 103 2.59 10.54 20.73
CA VAL A 103 2.93 9.12 20.67
C VAL A 103 4.32 8.94 20.08
N LYS A 104 5.05 7.92 20.52
CA LYS A 104 6.37 7.58 19.99
C LYS A 104 6.26 6.65 18.80
N THR A 105 7.04 6.93 17.74
CA THR A 105 7.28 5.97 16.66
C THR A 105 8.05 4.75 17.20
N PRO A 106 8.11 3.64 16.46
CA PRO A 106 8.91 2.48 16.85
C PRO A 106 10.39 2.77 17.15
N MET A 107 10.94 3.83 16.55
CA MET A 107 12.31 4.30 16.81
C MET A 107 12.41 5.37 17.90
N GLY A 108 11.31 5.60 18.65
CA GLY A 108 11.28 6.50 19.79
C GLY A 108 11.13 8.00 19.49
N LYS A 109 10.99 8.39 18.21
CA LYS A 109 10.70 9.78 17.84
C LYS A 109 9.25 10.11 18.23
N VAL A 110 9.05 11.24 18.88
CA VAL A 110 7.71 11.72 19.26
C VAL A 110 7.03 12.32 18.03
N VAL A 111 5.79 11.92 17.78
CA VAL A 111 4.94 12.52 16.75
C VAL A 111 4.55 13.93 17.19
N ASP A 112 4.82 14.92 16.36
CA ASP A 112 4.45 16.31 16.53
C ASP A 112 3.28 16.72 15.61
N GLU A 113 2.73 17.91 15.86
CA GLU A 113 1.64 18.46 15.05
C GLU A 113 2.02 18.61 13.56
N LYS A 114 3.26 19.00 13.28
CA LYS A 114 3.76 19.17 11.92
C LYS A 114 3.73 17.84 11.15
N PHE A 115 4.06 16.74 11.81
CA PHE A 115 3.99 15.42 11.19
C PHE A 115 2.54 15.03 10.85
N VAL A 116 1.59 15.29 11.77
CA VAL A 116 0.16 15.05 11.55
C VAL A 116 -0.39 15.92 10.41
N ASP A 117 -0.01 17.19 10.36
CA ASP A 117 -0.42 18.12 9.29
C ASP A 117 0.09 17.68 7.91
N ILE A 118 1.34 17.23 7.81
CA ILE A 118 1.89 16.71 6.56
C ILE A 118 1.12 15.46 6.14
N HIS A 119 0.90 14.52 7.06
CA HIS A 119 0.14 13.30 6.79
C HIS A 119 -1.28 13.62 6.29
N ASN A 120 -2.01 14.49 6.97
CA ASN A 120 -3.37 14.87 6.59
C ASN A 120 -3.44 15.56 5.22
N ARG A 121 -2.44 16.35 4.86
CA ARG A 121 -2.35 17.05 3.58
C ARG A 121 -2.10 16.10 2.40
N MET A 122 -1.36 15.02 2.64
CA MET A 122 -0.90 14.10 1.59
C MET A 122 -1.77 12.85 1.42
N ARG A 123 -2.50 12.43 2.46
CA ARG A 123 -3.12 11.10 2.53
C ARG A 123 -4.26 10.82 1.56
N LEU A 124 -4.99 11.82 1.11
CA LEU A 124 -6.14 11.69 0.20
C LEU A 124 -6.10 12.77 -0.89
N ASN A 125 -5.13 12.67 -1.78
CA ASN A 125 -5.04 13.58 -2.93
C ASN A 125 -5.81 12.98 -4.11
N LEU A 126 -7.06 13.45 -4.31
CA LEU A 126 -7.96 12.92 -5.34
C LEU A 126 -7.41 13.08 -6.75
N ASP A 127 -6.80 14.23 -7.06
CA ASP A 127 -6.28 14.51 -8.39
C ASP A 127 -5.15 13.56 -8.76
N ILE A 128 -4.21 13.32 -7.82
CA ILE A 128 -3.12 12.36 -8.01
C ILE A 128 -3.65 10.94 -8.17
N ILE A 129 -4.64 10.56 -7.35
CA ILE A 129 -5.21 9.22 -7.40
C ILE A 129 -5.98 9.01 -8.71
N GLU A 130 -6.75 10.00 -9.17
CA GLU A 130 -7.43 9.94 -10.45
C GLU A 130 -6.43 9.82 -11.62
N GLU A 131 -5.31 10.55 -11.57
CA GLU A 131 -4.23 10.42 -12.53
C GLU A 131 -3.65 9.00 -12.54
N LEU A 132 -3.28 8.45 -11.37
CA LEU A 132 -2.72 7.11 -11.25
C LEU A 132 -3.64 6.03 -11.85
N ILE A 133 -4.93 6.07 -11.54
CA ILE A 133 -5.89 5.06 -12.01
C ILE A 133 -6.30 5.22 -13.48
N SER A 134 -6.10 6.42 -14.06
CA SER A 134 -6.42 6.69 -15.45
C SER A 134 -5.24 6.53 -16.41
N TYR A 135 -4.01 6.73 -15.93
CA TYR A 135 -2.80 6.68 -16.76
C TYR A 135 -2.27 5.25 -16.93
N HIS A 136 -2.29 4.43 -15.88
CA HIS A 136 -1.73 3.08 -15.88
C HIS A 136 -2.73 2.03 -16.41
N ASN A 137 -2.25 0.81 -16.71
CA ASN A 137 -3.03 -0.19 -17.42
C ASN A 137 -4.22 -0.71 -16.60
N ASP A 138 -4.01 -0.94 -15.30
CA ASP A 138 -5.06 -1.40 -14.39
C ASP A 138 -4.78 -0.95 -12.96
N TYR A 139 -5.79 -1.09 -12.07
CA TYR A 139 -5.64 -0.76 -10.65
C TYR A 139 -6.51 -1.65 -9.76
N HIS A 140 -6.04 -1.82 -8.51
CA HIS A 140 -6.82 -2.31 -7.38
C HIS A 140 -6.89 -1.22 -6.31
N PHE A 141 -8.08 -0.90 -5.84
CA PHE A 141 -8.28 -0.03 -4.70
C PHE A 141 -8.30 -0.88 -3.42
N LYS A 142 -7.29 -0.72 -2.55
CA LYS A 142 -7.04 -1.55 -1.36
C LYS A 142 -7.14 -0.73 -0.06
N PRO A 143 -8.32 -0.28 0.35
CA PRO A 143 -8.51 0.43 1.61
C PRO A 143 -8.36 -0.51 2.81
N VAL A 144 -7.75 -0.01 3.90
CA VAL A 144 -7.70 -0.71 5.17
C VAL A 144 -8.94 -0.35 6.00
N TRP A 145 -9.71 -1.36 6.39
CA TRP A 145 -10.89 -1.20 7.23
C TRP A 145 -10.61 -1.67 8.68
N ASP A 146 -10.93 -0.81 9.64
CA ASP A 146 -10.71 -1.03 11.06
C ASP A 146 -11.90 -1.66 11.82
N GLY A 147 -12.93 -2.05 11.09
CA GLY A 147 -14.15 -2.64 11.66
C GLY A 147 -15.23 -1.62 12.05
N THR A 148 -14.98 -0.31 11.89
CA THR A 148 -15.94 0.72 12.26
C THR A 148 -16.80 1.17 11.08
N GLU A 149 -18.05 1.56 11.36
CA GLU A 149 -18.98 2.16 10.39
C GLU A 149 -18.45 3.50 9.86
N GLY A 150 -17.79 4.29 10.71
CA GLY A 150 -17.23 5.59 10.32
C GLY A 150 -16.14 5.45 9.26
N ASN A 151 -15.22 4.51 9.42
CA ASN A 151 -14.20 4.24 8.43
C ASN A 151 -14.78 3.65 7.14
N LEU A 152 -15.77 2.76 7.25
CA LEU A 152 -16.46 2.24 6.07
C LEU A 152 -17.15 3.35 5.27
N ALA A 153 -17.81 4.29 5.94
CA ALA A 153 -18.46 5.43 5.29
C ALA A 153 -17.45 6.34 4.56
N GLU A 154 -16.26 6.56 5.15
CA GLU A 154 -15.16 7.32 4.51
C GLU A 154 -14.66 6.59 3.25
N ILE A 155 -14.45 5.27 3.32
CA ILE A 155 -14.04 4.44 2.18
C ILE A 155 -15.08 4.51 1.05
N GLU A 156 -16.38 4.39 1.38
CA GLU A 156 -17.47 4.45 0.40
C GLU A 156 -17.58 5.82 -0.26
N LEU A 157 -17.50 6.89 0.52
CA LEU A 157 -17.53 8.25 -0.02
C LEU A 157 -16.38 8.47 -1.02
N PHE A 158 -15.18 8.06 -0.67
CA PHE A 158 -14.00 8.17 -1.51
C PHE A 158 -14.15 7.34 -2.80
N ARG A 159 -14.58 6.08 -2.69
CA ARG A 159 -14.83 5.19 -3.81
C ARG A 159 -15.86 5.78 -4.80
N VAL A 160 -16.97 6.27 -4.29
CA VAL A 160 -18.04 6.87 -5.12
C VAL A 160 -17.56 8.15 -5.81
N GLN A 161 -16.81 9.00 -5.11
CA GLN A 161 -16.26 10.24 -5.66
C GLN A 161 -15.33 9.98 -6.86
N LEU A 162 -14.50 8.97 -6.78
CA LEU A 162 -13.58 8.55 -7.86
C LEU A 162 -14.22 7.53 -8.82
N LYS A 163 -15.50 7.21 -8.66
CA LYS A 163 -16.24 6.23 -9.49
C LYS A 163 -15.55 4.85 -9.56
N ILE A 164 -14.86 4.47 -8.49
CA ILE A 164 -14.19 3.16 -8.40
C ILE A 164 -15.26 2.07 -8.25
N PRO A 165 -15.30 1.05 -9.14
CA PRO A 165 -16.28 -0.03 -9.03
C PRO A 165 -15.99 -0.97 -7.85
N LYS A 166 -17.03 -1.64 -7.34
CA LYS A 166 -16.90 -2.54 -6.18
C LYS A 166 -16.00 -3.75 -6.46
N ASP A 167 -15.97 -4.23 -7.67
CA ASP A 167 -15.12 -5.35 -8.11
C ASP A 167 -13.63 -4.97 -8.25
N LYS A 168 -13.30 -3.68 -8.22
CA LYS A 168 -11.93 -3.15 -8.09
C LYS A 168 -11.57 -2.78 -6.65
N THR A 169 -12.50 -2.92 -5.71
CA THR A 169 -12.33 -2.56 -4.29
C THR A 169 -12.03 -3.81 -3.46
N TYR A 170 -10.83 -3.85 -2.88
CA TYR A 170 -10.30 -4.96 -2.09
C TYR A 170 -10.15 -4.51 -0.64
N ILE A 171 -11.13 -4.81 0.20
CA ILE A 171 -11.07 -4.46 1.63
C ILE A 171 -9.98 -5.27 2.33
N MET A 172 -9.08 -4.57 3.00
CA MET A 172 -7.99 -5.16 3.78
C MET A 172 -8.28 -5.00 5.28
N PRO A 173 -8.12 -6.06 6.10
CA PRO A 173 -8.25 -5.95 7.54
C PRO A 173 -7.16 -5.06 8.15
N ALA A 174 -7.52 -4.19 9.08
CA ALA A 174 -6.57 -3.50 9.94
C ALA A 174 -5.96 -4.48 10.95
N GLY A 175 -4.65 -4.37 11.18
CA GLY A 175 -3.90 -5.21 12.12
C GLY A 175 -2.43 -5.30 11.72
N ASP A 176 -1.55 -5.40 12.70
CA ASP A 176 -0.09 -5.49 12.55
C ASP A 176 0.49 -6.81 13.10
N ASN A 177 -0.39 -7.69 13.61
CA ASN A 177 -0.03 -8.99 14.15
C ASN A 177 -1.10 -10.04 13.81
N ARG A 178 -0.72 -11.31 13.93
CA ARG A 178 -1.57 -12.46 13.58
C ARG A 178 -2.88 -12.50 14.38
N GLU A 179 -2.84 -12.25 15.68
CA GLU A 179 -4.02 -12.33 16.56
C GLU A 179 -5.09 -11.34 16.11
N THR A 180 -4.72 -10.06 15.95
CA THR A 180 -5.63 -9.01 15.47
C THR A 180 -6.21 -9.33 14.09
N LEU A 181 -5.39 -9.84 13.17
CA LEU A 181 -5.86 -10.21 11.84
C LEU A 181 -6.85 -11.36 11.87
N ILE A 182 -6.60 -12.42 12.66
CA ILE A 182 -7.53 -13.57 12.81
C ILE A 182 -8.89 -13.08 13.29
N GLU A 183 -8.95 -12.12 14.21
CA GLU A 183 -10.20 -11.54 14.71
C GLU A 183 -10.92 -10.70 13.65
N MET A 184 -10.17 -10.01 12.79
CA MET A 184 -10.72 -9.13 11.76
C MET A 184 -11.18 -9.86 10.49
N TYR A 185 -10.56 -10.99 10.14
CA TYR A 185 -10.86 -11.72 8.90
C TYR A 185 -12.35 -12.08 8.72
N PRO A 186 -13.05 -12.68 9.73
CA PRO A 186 -14.48 -12.97 9.59
C PRO A 186 -15.31 -11.72 9.30
N LYS A 187 -15.03 -10.60 9.98
CA LYS A 187 -15.75 -9.33 9.82
C LYS A 187 -15.56 -8.76 8.41
N VAL A 188 -14.32 -8.77 7.89
CA VAL A 188 -14.02 -8.31 6.53
C VAL A 188 -14.68 -9.23 5.50
N PHE A 189 -14.63 -10.54 5.70
CA PHE A 189 -15.28 -11.50 4.81
C PHE A 189 -16.79 -11.26 4.73
N GLU A 190 -17.46 -11.11 5.87
CA GLU A 190 -18.91 -10.83 5.94
C GLU A 190 -19.26 -9.49 5.29
N LEU A 191 -18.47 -8.44 5.53
CA LEU A 191 -18.63 -7.15 4.87
C LEU A 191 -18.54 -7.30 3.35
N CYS A 192 -17.48 -7.94 2.85
CA CYS A 192 -17.25 -8.11 1.42
C CYS A 192 -18.37 -8.91 0.75
N ALA A 193 -18.83 -10.00 1.40
CA ALA A 193 -19.93 -10.82 0.91
C ALA A 193 -21.26 -10.03 0.85
N ARG A 194 -21.54 -9.22 1.86
CA ARG A 194 -22.76 -8.41 1.94
C ARG A 194 -22.78 -7.27 0.93
N GLU A 195 -21.65 -6.55 0.80
CA GLU A 195 -21.56 -5.32 0.01
C GLU A 195 -21.11 -5.55 -1.44
N GLY A 196 -20.60 -6.72 -1.78
CA GLY A 196 -20.08 -7.03 -3.11
C GLY A 196 -18.68 -6.48 -3.36
N TYR A 197 -17.87 -6.34 -2.31
CA TYR A 197 -16.44 -6.05 -2.40
C TYR A 197 -15.62 -7.32 -2.58
N ARG A 198 -14.35 -7.15 -2.91
CA ARG A 198 -13.35 -8.19 -2.80
C ARG A 198 -12.63 -8.09 -1.46
N MET A 199 -12.08 -9.18 -0.99
CA MET A 199 -11.23 -9.21 0.20
C MET A 199 -9.77 -9.39 -0.24
N THR A 200 -8.85 -8.72 0.45
CA THR A 200 -7.42 -9.03 0.38
C THR A 200 -6.88 -9.25 1.78
N GLY A 201 -6.03 -10.26 1.94
CA GLY A 201 -5.40 -10.60 3.21
C GLY A 201 -4.08 -9.88 3.43
N ARG A 202 -3.48 -10.19 4.57
CA ARG A 202 -2.10 -9.90 4.91
C ARG A 202 -1.42 -11.22 5.27
N ASP A 203 -1.30 -12.07 4.27
CA ASP A 203 -0.95 -13.49 4.44
C ASP A 203 0.46 -13.67 5.02
N HIS A 204 1.38 -12.75 4.73
CA HIS A 204 2.70 -12.71 5.36
C HIS A 204 2.61 -12.53 6.89
N ILE A 205 1.70 -11.69 7.40
CA ILE A 205 1.50 -11.54 8.85
C ILE A 205 0.80 -12.79 9.43
N ILE A 206 -0.14 -13.38 8.71
CA ILE A 206 -0.75 -14.66 9.14
C ILE A 206 0.28 -15.77 9.22
N ALA A 207 1.19 -15.85 8.25
CA ALA A 207 2.23 -16.89 8.20
C ALA A 207 3.36 -16.65 9.21
N PHE A 208 3.86 -15.43 9.29
CA PHE A 208 5.12 -15.11 9.98
C PHE A 208 4.97 -14.16 11.16
N ASP A 209 3.74 -13.69 11.45
CA ASP A 209 3.41 -12.73 12.51
C ASP A 209 4.19 -11.41 12.34
N THR A 210 4.96 -11.02 13.34
CA THR A 210 5.78 -9.79 13.33
C THR A 210 7.21 -10.01 12.80
N GLU A 211 7.51 -11.21 12.29
CA GLU A 211 8.81 -11.50 11.70
C GLU A 211 9.02 -10.70 10.41
N ARG A 212 10.23 -10.20 10.20
CA ARG A 212 10.59 -9.36 9.05
C ARG A 212 11.54 -10.09 8.10
N GLU A 213 11.52 -9.69 6.84
CA GLU A 213 12.42 -10.23 5.80
C GLU A 213 12.22 -11.75 5.55
N VAL A 214 10.97 -12.21 5.58
CA VAL A 214 10.57 -13.60 5.36
C VAL A 214 9.86 -13.78 4.02
#